data_083f847fa2f5bede902e7c3f4f5305ea
#
_entry.id   083f847fa2f5bede902e7c3f4f5305ea
#
_cell.length_a   1.000
_cell.length_b   1.000
_cell.length_c   1.000
_cell.angle_alpha   90.00
_cell.angle_beta   90.00
_cell.angle_gamma   90.00
#
_symmetry.space_group_name_H-M   'P 1'
#
loop_
_entity.id
_entity.type
_entity.pdbx_description
1 polymer ?
#
loop_
_entity_poly.entity_id
_entity_poly.type
_entity_poly.pdbx_seq_one_letter_code
_entity_poly.pdbx_strand_id
1 'polypeptide(L)'
;IPIRTEEGRQVRKAFIAEKDTSLLLAADYSQIDLRALAHLSQDPKLVTAFIHGEDIHAITASQVFSVPLAEVTKDMRRLAKTVNFGVIYGMSEYGLEQATELSREQAAQFIKAYFEKYSGVKEYLDRTKKEAAEKGYVQTVLGRRRYIPEINSSNGQVRMSAERMAINMPVQGTSADVIKVAMVHLYREMQRRRLQSKMLLQVHDELLFECTSDEIDLMKNMVTDIMSNAVPVSVPVKVGSASPYILVW
;
A
#
# COMPACT_ATOMS: atom_id res chain seq x y z
N ILE A 1 6.24 13.30 10.15
CA ILE A 1 6.02 14.74 10.38
C ILE A 1 4.75 15.14 9.67
N PRO A 2 3.76 15.80 10.36
CA PRO A 2 2.47 16.16 9.75
C PRO A 2 2.65 17.09 8.54
N ILE A 3 1.95 16.78 7.43
CA ILE A 3 1.94 17.63 6.21
C ILE A 3 0.86 18.70 6.27
N ARG A 4 -0.23 18.42 7.00
CA ARG A 4 -1.45 19.22 6.95
C ARG A 4 -1.42 20.45 7.84
N THR A 5 -0.50 20.52 8.81
CA THR A 5 -0.35 21.66 9.70
C THR A 5 0.80 22.56 9.25
N GLU A 6 0.71 23.85 9.55
CA GLU A 6 1.79 24.81 9.23
C GLU A 6 3.07 24.48 9.98
N GLU A 7 2.97 24.12 11.26
CA GLU A 7 4.10 23.71 12.09
C GLU A 7 4.81 22.48 11.51
N GLY A 8 4.01 21.48 11.07
CA GLY A 8 4.57 20.30 10.42
C GLY A 8 5.33 20.63 9.14
N ARG A 9 4.81 21.56 8.32
CA ARG A 9 5.53 22.05 7.13
C ARG A 9 6.81 22.79 7.49
N GLN A 10 6.82 23.60 8.55
CA GLN A 10 8.03 24.30 9.01
C GLN A 10 9.10 23.33 9.53
N VAL A 11 8.69 22.32 10.32
CA VAL A 11 9.61 21.27 10.79
C VAL A 11 10.25 20.52 9.63
N ARG A 12 9.51 20.27 8.54
CA ARG A 12 10.06 19.59 7.35
C ARG A 12 11.14 20.38 6.65
N LYS A 13 11.05 21.71 6.61
CA LYS A 13 12.09 22.57 6.02
C LYS A 13 13.45 22.49 6.72
N ALA A 14 13.50 21.96 7.95
CA ALA A 14 14.75 21.71 8.67
C ALA A 14 15.51 20.48 8.17
N PHE A 15 14.86 19.60 7.37
CA PHE A 15 15.52 18.45 6.76
C PHE A 15 16.11 18.87 5.42
N ILE A 16 17.39 19.10 5.40
CA ILE A 16 18.16 19.53 4.23
C ILE A 16 19.25 18.50 3.91
N ALA A 17 19.76 18.52 2.69
CA ALA A 17 20.93 17.73 2.34
C ALA A 17 22.18 18.22 3.09
N GLU A 18 23.15 17.34 3.31
CA GLU A 18 24.39 17.64 4.05
C GLU A 18 25.22 18.74 3.36
N LYS A 19 25.19 18.77 2.01
CA LYS A 19 25.97 19.72 1.20
C LYS A 19 25.08 20.52 0.28
N ASP A 20 25.44 21.75 -0.01
CA ASP A 20 24.76 22.61 -0.98
C ASP A 20 24.74 22.05 -2.41
N THR A 21 25.65 21.11 -2.72
CA THR A 21 25.73 20.38 -3.99
C THR A 21 24.91 19.07 -3.99
N SER A 22 24.16 18.79 -2.94
CA SER A 22 23.35 17.59 -2.79
C SER A 22 21.87 17.94 -2.72
N LEU A 23 21.03 16.99 -3.13
CA LEU A 23 19.58 17.07 -3.13
C LEU A 23 18.99 15.86 -2.41
N LEU A 24 17.86 16.05 -1.76
CA LEU A 24 17.09 14.94 -1.22
C LEU A 24 16.14 14.40 -2.30
N LEU A 25 16.20 13.11 -2.55
CA LEU A 25 15.31 12.38 -3.45
C LEU A 25 14.44 11.44 -2.63
N ALA A 26 13.13 11.63 -2.71
CA ALA A 26 12.15 10.70 -2.13
C ALA A 26 11.49 9.88 -3.24
N ALA A 27 11.29 8.60 -3.00
CA ALA A 27 10.62 7.68 -3.90
C ALA A 27 9.61 6.84 -3.12
N ASP A 28 8.33 6.98 -3.47
CA ASP A 28 7.19 6.39 -2.77
C ASP A 28 6.44 5.39 -3.64
N TYR A 29 6.07 4.25 -3.09
CA TYR A 29 5.21 3.28 -3.76
C TYR A 29 3.76 3.77 -3.80
N SER A 30 3.21 3.88 -4.99
CA SER A 30 1.81 4.25 -5.16
C SER A 30 0.89 3.06 -4.86
N GLN A 31 0.15 3.12 -3.74
CA GLN A 31 -0.90 2.15 -3.37
C GLN A 31 -0.39 0.70 -3.30
N ILE A 32 0.79 0.46 -2.76
CA ILE A 32 1.44 -0.86 -2.80
C ILE A 32 0.59 -1.95 -2.15
N ASP A 33 -0.10 -1.69 -1.05
CA ASP A 33 -0.95 -2.67 -0.38
C ASP A 33 -2.14 -3.10 -1.26
N LEU A 34 -2.77 -2.16 -1.99
CA LEU A 34 -3.85 -2.48 -2.92
C LEU A 34 -3.34 -3.26 -4.14
N ARG A 35 -2.12 -2.99 -4.59
CA ARG A 35 -1.48 -3.76 -5.66
C ARG A 35 -1.09 -5.16 -5.18
N ALA A 36 -0.60 -5.29 -3.95
CA ALA A 36 -0.37 -6.59 -3.32
C ALA A 36 -1.67 -7.38 -3.18
N LEU A 37 -2.77 -6.72 -2.75
CA LEU A 37 -4.09 -7.35 -2.70
C LEU A 37 -4.57 -7.81 -4.08
N ALA A 38 -4.41 -6.98 -5.12
CA ALA A 38 -4.77 -7.34 -6.49
C ALA A 38 -4.00 -8.59 -6.97
N HIS A 39 -2.68 -8.63 -6.70
CA HIS A 39 -1.85 -9.78 -7.02
C HIS A 39 -2.25 -11.03 -6.25
N LEU A 40 -2.48 -10.95 -4.95
CA LEU A 40 -2.81 -12.10 -4.10
C LEU A 40 -4.23 -12.63 -4.35
N SER A 41 -5.19 -11.73 -4.58
CA SER A 41 -6.58 -12.11 -4.84
C SER A 41 -6.84 -12.55 -6.27
N GLN A 42 -6.04 -12.07 -7.23
CA GLN A 42 -6.28 -12.22 -8.67
C GLN A 42 -7.70 -11.79 -9.09
N ASP A 43 -8.30 -10.84 -8.34
CA ASP A 43 -9.60 -10.28 -8.71
C ASP A 43 -9.50 -9.58 -10.08
N PRO A 44 -10.27 -10.03 -11.09
CA PRO A 44 -10.08 -9.57 -12.45
C PRO A 44 -10.38 -8.08 -12.62
N LYS A 45 -11.32 -7.52 -11.85
CA LYS A 45 -11.66 -6.09 -11.94
C LYS A 45 -10.57 -5.24 -11.30
N LEU A 46 -10.06 -5.68 -10.14
CA LEU A 46 -8.99 -4.99 -9.45
C LEU A 46 -7.67 -5.04 -10.24
N VAL A 47 -7.33 -6.19 -10.79
CA VAL A 47 -6.15 -6.39 -11.66
C VAL A 47 -6.26 -5.51 -12.91
N THR A 48 -7.39 -5.55 -13.61
CA THR A 48 -7.62 -4.77 -14.83
C THR A 48 -7.50 -3.26 -14.56
N ALA A 49 -8.10 -2.77 -13.46
CA ALA A 49 -8.01 -1.36 -13.08
C ALA A 49 -6.56 -0.91 -12.88
N PHE A 50 -5.74 -1.71 -12.22
CA PHE A 50 -4.32 -1.38 -12.04
C PHE A 50 -3.51 -1.47 -13.33
N ILE A 51 -3.79 -2.43 -14.22
CA ILE A 51 -3.12 -2.55 -15.53
C ILE A 51 -3.39 -1.30 -16.37
N HIS A 52 -4.64 -0.82 -16.40
CA HIS A 52 -5.02 0.38 -17.14
C HIS A 52 -4.65 1.69 -16.44
N GLY A 53 -4.13 1.63 -15.22
CA GLY A 53 -3.71 2.81 -14.45
C GLY A 53 -4.87 3.67 -13.96
N GLU A 54 -6.03 3.07 -13.79
CA GLU A 54 -7.26 3.73 -13.37
C GLU A 54 -7.24 4.12 -11.89
N ASP A 55 -8.07 5.11 -11.52
CA ASP A 55 -8.26 5.49 -10.12
C ASP A 55 -9.17 4.50 -9.40
N ILE A 56 -8.56 3.52 -8.74
CA ILE A 56 -9.29 2.46 -8.03
C ILE A 56 -10.29 2.99 -6.99
N HIS A 57 -10.01 4.13 -6.36
CA HIS A 57 -10.93 4.71 -5.39
C HIS A 57 -12.14 5.35 -6.07
N ALA A 58 -11.95 5.99 -7.21
CA ALA A 58 -13.05 6.53 -8.00
C ALA A 58 -13.91 5.42 -8.61
N ILE A 59 -13.28 4.37 -9.13
CA ILE A 59 -13.98 3.18 -9.66
C ILE A 59 -14.81 2.50 -8.56
N THR A 60 -14.22 2.26 -7.39
CA THR A 60 -14.94 1.67 -6.26
C THR A 60 -16.12 2.56 -5.87
N ALA A 61 -15.94 3.88 -5.81
CA ALA A 61 -17.03 4.81 -5.53
C ALA A 61 -18.15 4.72 -6.57
N SER A 62 -17.82 4.83 -7.87
CA SER A 62 -18.78 4.71 -8.98
C SER A 62 -19.60 3.43 -8.86
N GLN A 63 -18.96 2.33 -8.55
CA GLN A 63 -19.58 1.02 -8.49
C GLN A 63 -20.47 0.81 -7.26
N VAL A 64 -20.01 1.25 -6.09
CA VAL A 64 -20.77 1.08 -4.84
C VAL A 64 -21.94 2.05 -4.74
N PHE A 65 -21.76 3.29 -5.19
CA PHE A 65 -22.84 4.28 -5.23
C PHE A 65 -23.74 4.14 -6.47
N SER A 66 -23.38 3.25 -7.42
CA SER A 66 -24.12 3.06 -8.68
C SER A 66 -24.28 4.37 -9.48
N VAL A 67 -23.21 5.17 -9.54
CA VAL A 67 -23.16 6.43 -10.30
C VAL A 67 -22.09 6.33 -11.41
N PRO A 68 -22.25 7.04 -12.53
CA PRO A 68 -21.20 7.17 -13.53
C PRO A 68 -19.91 7.70 -12.93
N LEU A 69 -18.74 7.27 -13.46
CA LEU A 69 -17.43 7.69 -12.96
C LEU A 69 -17.27 9.23 -12.95
N ALA A 70 -17.84 9.91 -13.94
CA ALA A 70 -17.81 11.37 -14.04
C ALA A 70 -18.63 12.09 -12.94
N GLU A 71 -19.55 11.39 -12.29
CA GLU A 71 -20.40 11.93 -11.21
C GLU A 71 -19.85 11.60 -9.81
N VAL A 72 -18.72 10.89 -9.73
CA VAL A 72 -18.09 10.56 -8.45
C VAL A 72 -17.58 11.83 -7.77
N THR A 73 -18.18 12.16 -6.64
CA THR A 73 -17.77 13.31 -5.83
C THR A 73 -16.49 13.01 -5.04
N LYS A 74 -15.83 14.08 -4.54
CA LYS A 74 -14.64 13.93 -3.67
C LYS A 74 -14.95 13.14 -2.40
N ASP A 75 -16.15 13.30 -1.84
CA ASP A 75 -16.56 12.59 -0.62
C ASP A 75 -16.84 11.12 -0.89
N MET A 76 -17.52 10.78 -2.00
CA MET A 76 -17.67 9.38 -2.43
C MET A 76 -16.33 8.71 -2.63
N ARG A 77 -15.38 9.38 -3.30
CA ARG A 77 -14.02 8.86 -3.51
C ARG A 77 -13.26 8.69 -2.19
N ARG A 78 -13.41 9.64 -1.24
CA ARG A 78 -12.81 9.58 0.10
C ARG A 78 -13.34 8.37 0.89
N LEU A 79 -14.66 8.16 0.85
CA LEU A 79 -15.30 7.01 1.50
C LEU A 79 -14.83 5.69 0.89
N ALA A 80 -14.85 5.58 -0.43
CA ALA A 80 -14.33 4.40 -1.14
C ALA A 80 -12.85 4.13 -0.82
N LYS A 81 -12.03 5.18 -0.66
CA LYS A 81 -10.64 5.03 -0.20
C LYS A 81 -10.59 4.41 1.20
N THR A 82 -11.41 4.86 2.13
CA THR A 82 -11.49 4.30 3.49
C THR A 82 -11.87 2.83 3.46
N VAL A 83 -12.83 2.45 2.62
CA VAL A 83 -13.25 1.04 2.49
C VAL A 83 -12.18 0.20 1.80
N ASN A 84 -11.61 0.68 0.70
CA ASN A 84 -10.55 -0.06 -0.01
C ASN A 84 -9.39 -0.44 0.93
N PHE A 85 -8.97 0.48 1.80
CA PHE A 85 -7.97 0.16 2.82
C PHE A 85 -8.57 -0.65 3.97
N GLY A 86 -9.78 -0.33 4.42
CA GLY A 86 -10.46 -1.02 5.50
C GLY A 86 -10.64 -2.52 5.24
N VAL A 87 -10.95 -2.91 4.01
CA VAL A 87 -11.08 -4.32 3.60
C VAL A 87 -9.77 -5.08 3.81
N ILE A 88 -8.63 -4.49 3.44
CA ILE A 88 -7.31 -5.10 3.66
C ILE A 88 -7.08 -5.38 5.15
N TYR A 89 -7.59 -4.51 6.03
CA TYR A 89 -7.41 -4.60 7.48
C TYR A 89 -8.54 -5.36 8.19
N GLY A 90 -9.46 -5.97 7.43
CA GLY A 90 -10.60 -6.70 7.98
C GLY A 90 -11.58 -5.81 8.76
N MET A 91 -11.79 -4.59 8.27
CA MET A 91 -12.72 -3.64 8.86
C MET A 91 -14.15 -4.19 8.83
N SER A 92 -14.84 -4.15 9.96
CA SER A 92 -16.26 -4.49 10.07
C SER A 92 -17.13 -3.25 9.78
N GLU A 93 -18.46 -3.48 9.67
CA GLU A 93 -19.45 -2.41 9.57
C GLU A 93 -19.33 -1.41 10.72
N TYR A 94 -19.05 -1.89 11.94
CA TYR A 94 -18.80 -1.03 13.10
C TYR A 94 -17.53 -0.17 12.91
N GLY A 95 -16.44 -0.77 12.42
CA GLY A 95 -15.23 -0.02 12.14
C GLY A 95 -15.42 1.05 11.07
N LEU A 96 -16.22 0.75 10.03
CA LEU A 96 -16.52 1.70 8.97
C LEU A 96 -17.43 2.84 9.47
N GLU A 97 -18.44 2.54 10.29
CA GLU A 97 -19.27 3.54 10.98
C GLU A 97 -18.41 4.51 11.80
N GLN A 98 -17.47 4.00 12.59
CA GLN A 98 -16.58 4.85 13.41
C GLN A 98 -15.58 5.69 12.59
N ALA A 99 -15.24 5.24 11.38
CA ALA A 99 -14.28 5.91 10.51
C ALA A 99 -14.92 6.89 9.52
N THR A 100 -16.27 6.92 9.43
CA THR A 100 -17.01 7.69 8.43
C THR A 100 -18.31 8.26 9.03
N GLU A 101 -19.06 9.03 8.24
CA GLU A 101 -20.37 9.54 8.63
C GLU A 101 -21.54 8.57 8.30
N LEU A 102 -21.23 7.35 7.87
CA LEU A 102 -22.23 6.34 7.56
C LEU A 102 -22.85 5.76 8.84
N SER A 103 -24.17 5.47 8.78
CA SER A 103 -24.77 4.61 9.79
C SER A 103 -24.24 3.17 9.66
N ARG A 104 -24.39 2.37 10.71
CA ARG A 104 -23.97 0.96 10.70
C ARG A 104 -24.62 0.16 9.58
N GLU A 105 -25.90 0.43 9.29
CA GLU A 105 -26.65 -0.21 8.22
C GLU A 105 -26.10 0.17 6.84
N GLN A 106 -25.81 1.46 6.62
CA GLN A 106 -25.18 1.95 5.39
C GLN A 106 -23.77 1.37 5.23
N ALA A 107 -23.00 1.27 6.31
CA ALA A 107 -21.68 0.66 6.31
C ALA A 107 -21.73 -0.83 5.93
N ALA A 108 -22.72 -1.58 6.46
CA ALA A 108 -22.93 -2.97 6.09
C ALA A 108 -23.30 -3.13 4.61
N GLN A 109 -24.22 -2.30 4.10
CA GLN A 109 -24.60 -2.29 2.69
C GLN A 109 -23.42 -1.97 1.78
N PHE A 110 -22.58 -1.00 2.18
CA PHE A 110 -21.39 -0.62 1.43
C PHE A 110 -20.37 -1.77 1.35
N ILE A 111 -20.08 -2.42 2.48
CA ILE A 111 -19.17 -3.57 2.51
C ILE A 111 -19.71 -4.73 1.66
N LYS A 112 -21.02 -4.98 1.73
CA LYS A 112 -21.67 -6.01 0.91
C LYS A 112 -21.50 -5.70 -0.58
N ALA A 113 -21.85 -4.49 -1.04
CA ALA A 113 -21.70 -4.06 -2.42
C ALA A 113 -20.24 -4.13 -2.90
N TYR A 114 -19.29 -3.78 -2.03
CA TYR A 114 -17.86 -3.92 -2.31
C TYR A 114 -17.48 -5.37 -2.63
N PHE A 115 -17.87 -6.32 -1.81
CA PHE A 115 -17.55 -7.74 -2.03
C PHE A 115 -18.33 -8.39 -3.18
N GLU A 116 -19.53 -7.94 -3.48
CA GLU A 116 -20.25 -8.33 -4.70
C GLU A 116 -19.52 -7.86 -5.95
N LYS A 117 -18.86 -6.71 -5.86
CA LYS A 117 -18.10 -6.14 -6.97
C LYS A 117 -16.71 -6.77 -7.12
N TYR A 118 -16.02 -6.98 -6.02
CA TYR A 118 -14.69 -7.60 -5.94
C TYR A 118 -14.78 -8.99 -5.31
N SER A 119 -15.50 -9.89 -5.99
CA SER A 119 -15.74 -11.26 -5.48
C SER A 119 -14.45 -12.06 -5.29
N GLY A 120 -13.46 -11.86 -6.17
CA GLY A 120 -12.15 -12.50 -6.04
C GLY A 120 -11.39 -12.04 -4.78
N VAL A 121 -11.57 -10.79 -4.36
CA VAL A 121 -11.03 -10.32 -3.08
C VAL A 121 -11.69 -11.06 -1.93
N LYS A 122 -13.03 -11.20 -1.95
CA LYS A 122 -13.76 -11.94 -0.91
C LYS A 122 -13.31 -13.39 -0.81
N GLU A 123 -13.24 -14.08 -1.94
CA GLU A 123 -12.78 -15.47 -2.02
C GLU A 123 -11.34 -15.63 -1.47
N TYR A 124 -10.46 -14.70 -1.81
CA TYR A 124 -9.09 -14.68 -1.30
C TYR A 124 -9.07 -14.54 0.23
N LEU A 125 -9.82 -13.60 0.81
CA LEU A 125 -9.88 -13.39 2.26
C LEU A 125 -10.41 -14.61 2.98
N ASP A 126 -11.51 -15.21 2.49
CA ASP A 126 -12.14 -16.41 3.08
C ASP A 126 -11.19 -17.61 2.99
N ARG A 127 -10.55 -17.83 1.85
CA ARG A 127 -9.51 -18.86 1.66
C ARG A 127 -8.33 -18.66 2.62
N THR A 128 -7.85 -17.43 2.76
CA THR A 128 -6.70 -17.12 3.64
C THR A 128 -7.01 -17.45 5.10
N LYS A 129 -8.22 -17.14 5.59
CA LYS A 129 -8.65 -17.52 6.95
C LYS A 129 -8.69 -19.04 7.13
N LYS A 130 -9.26 -19.75 6.15
CA LYS A 130 -9.34 -21.21 6.18
C LYS A 130 -7.94 -21.84 6.21
N GLU A 131 -7.06 -21.40 5.32
CA GLU A 131 -5.67 -21.89 5.28
C GLU A 131 -4.90 -21.58 6.57
N ALA A 132 -5.13 -20.40 7.16
CA ALA A 132 -4.53 -20.05 8.44
C ALA A 132 -5.00 -20.98 9.56
N ALA A 133 -6.30 -21.31 9.59
CA ALA A 133 -6.86 -22.24 10.58
C ALA A 133 -6.29 -23.66 10.43
N GLU A 134 -6.06 -24.11 9.20
CA GLU A 134 -5.52 -25.43 8.89
C GLU A 134 -4.02 -25.53 9.14
N LYS A 135 -3.24 -24.51 8.73
CA LYS A 135 -1.77 -24.52 8.75
C LYS A 135 -1.15 -23.91 10.03
N GLY A 136 -1.92 -23.08 10.76
CA GLY A 136 -1.46 -22.31 11.90
C GLY A 136 -0.60 -21.10 11.55
N TYR A 137 -0.44 -20.78 10.26
CA TYR A 137 0.31 -19.62 9.76
C TYR A 137 -0.22 -19.13 8.42
N VAL A 138 0.18 -17.90 8.08
CA VAL A 138 0.06 -17.30 6.75
C VAL A 138 1.42 -16.88 6.23
N GLN A 139 1.52 -16.60 4.93
CA GLN A 139 2.80 -16.22 4.32
C GLN A 139 2.66 -15.16 3.23
N THR A 140 3.73 -14.43 2.98
CA THR A 140 3.86 -13.49 1.86
C THR A 140 4.16 -14.21 0.55
N VAL A 141 4.17 -13.48 -0.58
CA VAL A 141 4.59 -14.02 -1.89
C VAL A 141 6.03 -14.55 -1.89
N LEU A 142 6.89 -14.03 -1.03
CA LEU A 142 8.28 -14.50 -0.88
C LEU A 142 8.45 -15.60 0.21
N GLY A 143 7.34 -16.11 0.75
CA GLY A 143 7.36 -17.21 1.72
C GLY A 143 7.68 -16.81 3.16
N ARG A 144 7.72 -15.51 3.49
CA ARG A 144 7.83 -15.05 4.89
C ARG A 144 6.58 -15.45 5.66
N ARG A 145 6.75 -16.22 6.74
CA ARG A 145 5.63 -16.75 7.53
C ARG A 145 5.37 -15.94 8.78
N ARG A 146 4.08 -15.87 9.15
CA ARG A 146 3.61 -15.44 10.45
C ARG A 146 2.73 -16.53 11.04
N TYR A 147 3.13 -17.08 12.17
CA TYR A 147 2.34 -18.04 12.94
C TYR A 147 1.22 -17.29 13.67
N ILE A 148 0.04 -17.90 13.72
CA ILE A 148 -1.17 -17.33 14.33
C ILE A 148 -1.80 -18.42 15.23
N PRO A 149 -1.23 -18.68 16.40
CA PRO A 149 -1.69 -19.76 17.28
C PRO A 149 -3.13 -19.56 17.77
N GLU A 150 -3.58 -18.30 17.84
CA GLU A 150 -4.93 -17.94 18.30
C GLU A 150 -6.01 -18.14 17.24
N ILE A 151 -5.69 -18.53 16.02
CA ILE A 151 -6.64 -18.63 14.89
C ILE A 151 -7.81 -19.59 15.18
N ASN A 152 -7.56 -20.64 15.97
CA ASN A 152 -8.55 -21.65 16.39
C ASN A 152 -9.05 -21.45 17.83
N SER A 153 -8.87 -20.24 18.42
CA SER A 153 -9.33 -19.96 19.76
C SER A 153 -10.84 -20.17 19.92
N SER A 154 -11.26 -20.78 21.02
CA SER A 154 -12.68 -20.90 21.41
C SER A 154 -13.27 -19.50 21.77
N ASN A 155 -12.44 -18.55 22.21
CA ASN A 155 -12.87 -17.19 22.47
C ASN A 155 -13.07 -16.45 21.12
N GLY A 156 -14.33 -16.04 20.85
CA GLY A 156 -14.70 -15.39 19.59
C GLY A 156 -13.96 -14.07 19.32
N GLN A 157 -13.68 -13.25 20.36
CA GLN A 157 -12.95 -11.98 20.18
C GLN A 157 -11.47 -12.23 19.81
N VAL A 158 -10.83 -13.19 20.47
CA VAL A 158 -9.46 -13.60 20.19
C VAL A 158 -9.37 -14.15 18.76
N ARG A 159 -10.28 -15.05 18.39
CA ARG A 159 -10.35 -15.61 17.04
C ARG A 159 -10.57 -14.54 15.97
N MET A 160 -11.51 -13.60 16.14
CA MET A 160 -11.73 -12.52 15.19
C MET A 160 -10.50 -11.63 15.03
N SER A 161 -9.75 -11.39 16.10
CA SER A 161 -8.47 -10.65 16.03
C SER A 161 -7.42 -11.43 15.25
N ALA A 162 -7.32 -12.74 15.47
CA ALA A 162 -6.42 -13.64 14.75
C ALA A 162 -6.77 -13.72 13.25
N GLU A 163 -8.05 -13.78 12.90
CA GLU A 163 -8.53 -13.75 11.51
C GLU A 163 -8.13 -12.43 10.81
N ARG A 164 -8.25 -11.28 11.48
CA ARG A 164 -7.76 -10.01 10.94
C ARG A 164 -6.26 -10.02 10.71
N MET A 165 -5.48 -10.56 11.66
CA MET A 165 -4.03 -10.72 11.47
C MET A 165 -3.71 -11.64 10.28
N ALA A 166 -4.50 -12.70 10.09
CA ALA A 166 -4.33 -13.65 8.99
C ALA A 166 -4.52 -13.00 7.62
N ILE A 167 -5.53 -12.16 7.45
CA ILE A 167 -5.79 -11.49 6.17
C ILE A 167 -4.84 -10.33 5.90
N ASN A 168 -4.41 -9.62 6.94
CA ASN A 168 -3.52 -8.45 6.79
C ASN A 168 -2.09 -8.83 6.41
N MET A 169 -1.56 -9.87 7.07
CA MET A 169 -0.15 -10.19 7.00
C MET A 169 0.34 -10.52 5.58
N PRO A 170 -0.37 -11.32 4.78
CA PRO A 170 0.10 -11.61 3.41
C PRO A 170 0.20 -10.34 2.55
N VAL A 171 -0.73 -9.40 2.69
CA VAL A 171 -0.74 -8.14 1.94
C VAL A 171 0.37 -7.20 2.43
N GLN A 172 0.32 -6.81 3.70
CA GLN A 172 1.32 -5.90 4.27
C GLN A 172 2.74 -6.48 4.27
N GLY A 173 2.85 -7.79 4.54
CA GLY A 173 4.13 -8.48 4.51
C GLY A 173 4.71 -8.53 3.10
N THR A 174 3.87 -8.69 2.06
CA THR A 174 4.31 -8.63 0.65
C THR A 174 4.80 -7.22 0.31
N SER A 175 4.07 -6.17 0.69
CA SER A 175 4.52 -4.78 0.52
C SER A 175 5.87 -4.53 1.21
N ALA A 176 6.03 -5.03 2.44
CA ALA A 176 7.30 -4.94 3.17
C ALA A 176 8.43 -5.75 2.53
N ASP A 177 8.13 -6.88 1.91
CA ASP A 177 9.12 -7.67 1.19
C ASP A 177 9.55 -6.95 -0.10
N VAL A 178 8.60 -6.35 -0.84
CA VAL A 178 8.90 -5.59 -2.07
C VAL A 178 9.88 -4.46 -1.78
N ILE A 179 9.63 -3.62 -0.77
CA ILE A 179 10.53 -2.50 -0.48
C ILE A 179 11.90 -2.99 0.02
N LYS A 180 11.97 -4.05 0.81
CA LYS A 180 13.24 -4.61 1.28
C LYS A 180 14.08 -5.19 0.14
N VAL A 181 13.46 -5.89 -0.81
CA VAL A 181 14.15 -6.39 -2.00
C VAL A 181 14.65 -5.21 -2.84
N ALA A 182 13.81 -4.18 -3.04
CA ALA A 182 14.22 -2.95 -3.72
C ALA A 182 15.44 -2.31 -3.05
N MET A 183 15.43 -2.16 -1.71
CA MET A 183 16.57 -1.60 -0.96
C MET A 183 17.86 -2.38 -1.18
N VAL A 184 17.80 -3.72 -1.16
CA VAL A 184 18.97 -4.57 -1.38
C VAL A 184 19.50 -4.41 -2.81
N HIS A 185 18.60 -4.39 -3.81
CA HIS A 185 18.99 -4.20 -5.21
C HIS A 185 19.57 -2.81 -5.45
N LEU A 186 18.95 -1.76 -4.90
CA LEU A 186 19.43 -0.39 -4.98
C LEU A 186 20.82 -0.25 -4.35
N TYR A 187 21.00 -0.76 -3.13
CA TYR A 187 22.29 -0.72 -2.46
C TYR A 187 23.39 -1.38 -3.31
N ARG A 188 23.13 -2.58 -3.83
CA ARG A 188 24.09 -3.30 -4.68
C ARG A 188 24.42 -2.53 -5.95
N GLU A 189 23.43 -1.94 -6.61
CA GLU A 189 23.62 -1.20 -7.85
C GLU A 189 24.37 0.11 -7.61
N MET A 190 24.08 0.84 -6.52
CA MET A 190 24.81 2.02 -6.11
C MET A 190 26.30 1.69 -5.86
N GLN A 191 26.57 0.59 -5.13
CA GLN A 191 27.95 0.14 -4.91
C GLN A 191 28.66 -0.27 -6.21
N ARG A 192 27.97 -1.01 -7.09
CA ARG A 192 28.52 -1.43 -8.40
C ARG A 192 28.92 -0.25 -9.26
N ARG A 193 28.12 0.81 -9.25
CA ARG A 193 28.37 2.07 -10.00
C ARG A 193 29.30 3.02 -9.26
N ARG A 194 29.64 2.74 -8.01
CA ARG A 194 30.47 3.59 -7.14
C ARG A 194 29.87 5.00 -6.99
N LEU A 195 28.56 5.10 -6.81
CA LEU A 195 27.86 6.37 -6.62
C LEU A 195 28.19 6.99 -5.27
N GLN A 196 28.23 8.33 -5.25
CA GLN A 196 28.39 9.12 -4.03
C GLN A 196 27.08 9.32 -3.28
N SER A 197 25.96 9.18 -3.99
CA SER A 197 24.60 9.24 -3.42
C SER A 197 24.41 8.19 -2.33
N LYS A 198 23.59 8.52 -1.33
CA LYS A 198 23.38 7.68 -0.14
C LYS A 198 21.89 7.37 0.01
N MET A 199 21.53 6.11 0.32
CA MET A 199 20.21 5.75 0.79
C MET A 199 20.15 6.03 2.29
N LEU A 200 19.27 6.92 2.74
CA LEU A 200 19.23 7.42 4.12
C LEU A 200 18.23 6.72 5.00
N LEU A 201 16.96 6.67 4.56
CA LEU A 201 15.83 6.23 5.36
C LEU A 201 14.83 5.41 4.53
N GLN A 202 14.13 4.52 5.23
CA GLN A 202 12.83 3.98 4.81
C GLN A 202 11.76 4.52 5.76
N VAL A 203 10.69 5.09 5.20
CA VAL A 203 9.54 5.55 5.97
C VAL A 203 8.28 4.93 5.33
N HIS A 204 7.70 3.90 5.97
CA HIS A 204 6.61 3.09 5.40
C HIS A 204 6.97 2.49 4.04
N ASP A 205 6.38 3.00 2.97
CA ASP A 205 6.54 2.61 1.58
C ASP A 205 7.40 3.59 0.76
N GLU A 206 8.08 4.51 1.44
CA GLU A 206 8.94 5.54 0.87
C GLU A 206 10.42 5.27 1.19
N LEU A 207 11.30 5.51 0.22
CA LEU A 207 12.75 5.55 0.38
C LEU A 207 13.26 6.98 0.19
N LEU A 208 14.15 7.42 1.08
CA LEU A 208 14.79 8.72 1.02
C LEU A 208 16.27 8.55 0.73
N PHE A 209 16.77 9.34 -0.22
CA PHE A 209 18.15 9.38 -0.64
C PHE A 209 18.71 10.80 -0.53
N GLU A 210 20.00 10.91 -0.27
CA GLU A 210 20.78 12.10 -0.54
C GLU A 210 21.60 11.87 -1.80
N CYS A 211 21.36 12.68 -2.81
CA CYS A 211 21.98 12.56 -4.13
C CYS A 211 22.84 13.77 -4.43
N THR A 212 24.04 13.54 -4.99
CA THR A 212 24.81 14.64 -5.55
C THR A 212 24.12 15.18 -6.81
N SER A 213 24.30 16.46 -7.11
CA SER A 213 23.59 17.11 -8.22
C SER A 213 23.89 16.51 -9.60
N ASP A 214 25.07 15.95 -9.78
CA ASP A 214 25.50 15.25 -11.00
C ASP A 214 24.92 13.82 -11.14
N GLU A 215 24.52 13.21 -10.02
CA GLU A 215 23.93 11.86 -10.02
C GLU A 215 22.39 11.85 -9.99
N ILE A 216 21.72 12.99 -9.81
CA ILE A 216 20.28 13.06 -9.51
C ILE A 216 19.42 12.39 -10.57
N ASP A 217 19.66 12.62 -11.86
CA ASP A 217 18.87 12.04 -12.95
C ASP A 217 19.12 10.53 -13.10
N LEU A 218 20.36 10.10 -12.90
CA LEU A 218 20.74 8.70 -12.85
C LEU A 218 20.01 8.00 -11.68
N MET A 219 20.06 8.61 -10.49
CA MET A 219 19.41 8.08 -9.30
C MET A 219 17.89 7.97 -9.47
N LYS A 220 17.22 8.98 -10.00
CA LYS A 220 15.79 8.95 -10.30
C LYS A 220 15.39 7.75 -11.16
N ASN A 221 16.09 7.61 -12.30
CA ASN A 221 15.81 6.55 -13.25
C ASN A 221 16.06 5.16 -12.63
N MET A 222 17.20 5.00 -11.99
CA MET A 222 17.61 3.75 -11.33
C MET A 222 16.66 3.37 -10.18
N VAL A 223 16.31 4.32 -9.33
CA VAL A 223 15.41 4.09 -8.19
C VAL A 223 14.01 3.71 -8.69
N THR A 224 13.47 4.44 -9.67
CA THR A 224 12.16 4.15 -10.25
C THR A 224 12.14 2.77 -10.90
N ASP A 225 13.14 2.42 -11.68
CA ASP A 225 13.21 1.12 -12.36
C ASP A 225 13.34 -0.03 -11.35
N ILE A 226 14.29 0.05 -10.42
CA ILE A 226 14.52 -1.02 -9.45
C ILE A 226 13.34 -1.19 -8.49
N MET A 227 12.75 -0.11 -7.99
CA MET A 227 11.58 -0.20 -7.13
C MET A 227 10.37 -0.78 -7.87
N SER A 228 10.13 -0.37 -9.12
CA SER A 228 8.99 -0.87 -9.89
C SER A 228 9.11 -2.37 -10.24
N ASN A 229 10.34 -2.90 -10.32
CA ASN A 229 10.63 -4.27 -10.76
C ASN A 229 11.22 -5.15 -9.65
N ALA A 230 11.17 -4.73 -8.38
CA ALA A 230 11.81 -5.42 -7.27
C ALA A 230 11.32 -6.87 -7.07
N VAL A 231 10.01 -7.09 -7.22
CA VAL A 231 9.37 -8.41 -7.09
C VAL A 231 8.35 -8.57 -8.22
N PRO A 232 8.32 -9.69 -8.93
CA PRO A 232 7.34 -9.93 -9.97
C PRO A 232 5.94 -10.08 -9.37
N VAL A 233 5.03 -9.18 -9.74
CA VAL A 233 3.61 -9.21 -9.38
C VAL A 233 2.74 -9.04 -10.62
N SER A 234 1.47 -9.48 -10.56
CA SER A 234 0.56 -9.50 -11.72
C SER A 234 0.04 -8.12 -12.13
N VAL A 235 0.36 -7.07 -11.38
CA VAL A 235 -0.04 -5.69 -11.68
C VAL A 235 1.18 -4.77 -11.69
N PRO A 236 1.19 -3.70 -12.51
CA PRO A 236 2.30 -2.75 -12.50
C PRO A 236 2.50 -2.15 -11.10
N VAL A 237 3.73 -2.12 -10.62
CA VAL A 237 4.10 -1.37 -9.42
C VAL A 237 4.54 0.02 -9.85
N LYS A 238 3.84 1.04 -9.38
CA LYS A 238 4.14 2.43 -9.72
C LYS A 238 4.87 3.10 -8.56
N VAL A 239 5.95 3.76 -8.90
CA VAL A 239 6.72 4.61 -7.98
C VAL A 239 6.43 6.06 -8.33
N GLY A 240 5.93 6.82 -7.39
CA GLY A 240 5.85 8.26 -7.48
C GLY A 240 7.28 8.80 -7.41
N SER A 241 7.80 9.32 -8.52
CA SER A 241 9.03 10.09 -8.46
C SER A 241 8.69 11.43 -7.84
N ALA A 242 9.15 11.65 -6.63
CA ALA A 242 9.23 13.01 -6.13
C ALA A 242 10.14 13.79 -7.07
N SER A 243 9.66 14.93 -7.54
CA SER A 243 10.44 15.92 -8.27
C SER A 243 11.74 16.19 -7.50
N PRO A 244 12.86 16.48 -8.17
CA PRO A 244 14.09 16.89 -7.48
C PRO A 244 13.89 18.30 -6.95
N TYR A 245 13.13 18.41 -5.92
CA TYR A 245 13.04 19.61 -5.11
C TYR A 245 13.41 19.24 -3.70
N ILE A 246 14.30 20.05 -3.09
CA ILE A 246 14.28 20.28 -1.66
C ILE A 246 12.97 19.78 -1.13
N LEU A 247 13.01 18.77 -0.26
CA LEU A 247 11.83 18.20 0.37
C LEU A 247 10.73 19.24 0.62
N VAL A 248 9.89 19.48 -0.37
CA VAL A 248 8.59 20.10 -0.16
C VAL A 248 7.66 18.91 -0.01
N TRP A 249 7.70 18.39 1.19
CA TRP A 249 6.75 17.39 1.64
C TRP A 249 5.36 17.99 1.74
#